data_9d9f8490cf641a1a5704966a4205031b
#
_entry.id   9d9f8490cf641a1a5704966a4205031b
#
_cell.length_a   1.000
_cell.length_b   1.000
_cell.length_c   1.000
_cell.angle_alpha   90.00
_cell.angle_beta   90.00
_cell.angle_gamma   90.00
#
_symmetry.space_group_name_H-M   'P 1'
#
loop_
_entity.id
_entity.type
_entity.pdbx_description
1 polymer ?
#
loop_
_entity_poly.entity_id
_entity_poly.type
_entity_poly.pdbx_seq_one_letter_code
_entity_poly.pdbx_strand_id
1 'polypeptide(L)'
;MDVVIRLENLSKSFGDACVLSHVSRDFEAGKIHGIVGNNGSGKTVMMKCICGFLQPTEGRVWVNYKQVGKDVDFPPDMGIIIETPGFLPNLSGRKNLELLAALQKKIGVETIRKTLIRVGLDPDMKKPVS
;
A
#
# COMPACT_ATOMS: atom_id res chain seq x y z
N MET A 1 3.43 -16.22 -15.74
CA MET A 1 2.86 -14.89 -15.46
C MET A 1 3.80 -14.13 -14.57
N ASP A 2 3.83 -12.81 -14.71
CA ASP A 2 4.74 -12.00 -13.94
C ASP A 2 4.34 -11.95 -12.47
N VAL A 3 5.30 -12.16 -11.59
CA VAL A 3 5.12 -12.00 -10.15
C VAL A 3 5.43 -10.55 -9.80
N VAL A 4 4.43 -9.82 -9.31
CA VAL A 4 4.60 -8.41 -8.97
C VAL A 4 4.97 -8.20 -7.52
N ILE A 5 4.59 -9.12 -6.63
CA ILE A 5 4.97 -9.10 -5.23
C ILE A 5 5.44 -10.50 -4.85
N ARG A 6 6.63 -10.58 -4.25
CA ARG A 6 7.17 -11.83 -3.75
C ARG A 6 7.60 -11.67 -2.31
N LEU A 7 7.13 -12.58 -1.47
CA LEU A 7 7.55 -12.71 -0.08
C LEU A 7 8.46 -13.92 0.03
N GLU A 8 9.68 -13.73 0.54
CA GLU A 8 10.66 -14.81 0.74
C GLU A 8 10.95 -14.97 2.22
N ASN A 9 10.46 -16.06 2.83
CA ASN A 9 10.69 -16.38 4.24
C ASN A 9 10.47 -15.20 5.17
N LEU A 10 9.39 -14.45 4.91
CA LEU A 10 9.09 -13.23 5.65
C LEU A 10 8.70 -13.54 7.08
N SER A 11 9.45 -13.01 8.01
CA SER A 11 9.16 -13.12 9.44
C SER A 11 9.18 -11.74 10.08
N LYS A 12 8.26 -11.51 11.01
CA LYS A 12 8.22 -10.28 11.79
C LYS A 12 7.83 -10.57 13.22
N SER A 13 8.68 -10.11 14.13
CA SER A 13 8.46 -10.22 15.57
C SER A 13 8.52 -8.85 16.22
N PHE A 14 7.75 -8.68 17.28
CA PHE A 14 7.77 -7.51 18.14
C PHE A 14 8.11 -8.01 19.55
N GLY A 15 9.36 -7.81 19.98
CA GLY A 15 9.84 -8.44 21.20
C GLY A 15 9.74 -9.96 21.10
N ASP A 16 9.03 -10.60 22.03
CA ASP A 16 8.85 -12.05 22.05
C ASP A 16 7.66 -12.53 21.22
N ALA A 17 6.87 -11.60 20.64
CA ALA A 17 5.69 -11.94 19.86
C ALA A 17 6.04 -12.08 18.38
N CYS A 18 6.03 -13.32 17.88
CA CYS A 18 6.20 -13.60 16.46
C CYS A 18 4.85 -13.49 15.75
N VAL A 19 4.70 -12.48 14.90
CA VAL A 19 3.44 -12.21 14.18
C VAL A 19 3.42 -12.87 12.82
N LEU A 20 4.54 -12.87 12.10
CA LEU A 20 4.72 -13.58 10.84
C LEU A 20 5.89 -14.53 10.97
N SER A 21 5.74 -15.78 10.49
CA SER A 21 6.76 -16.79 10.57
C SER A 21 6.97 -17.46 9.21
N HIS A 22 8.11 -17.17 8.59
CA HIS A 22 8.57 -17.79 7.35
C HIS A 22 7.51 -17.83 6.24
N VAL A 23 6.85 -16.70 6.00
CA VAL A 23 5.80 -16.61 4.98
C VAL A 23 6.46 -16.44 3.61
N SER A 24 6.17 -17.37 2.71
CA SER A 24 6.64 -17.30 1.31
C SER A 24 5.42 -17.34 0.39
N ARG A 25 5.28 -16.34 -0.46
CA ARG A 25 4.16 -16.19 -1.39
C ARG A 25 4.57 -15.37 -2.60
N ASP A 26 3.97 -15.72 -3.73
CA ASP A 26 4.07 -14.96 -4.97
C ASP A 26 2.68 -14.44 -5.34
N PHE A 27 2.60 -13.16 -5.68
CA PHE A 27 1.37 -12.54 -6.17
C PHE A 27 1.57 -12.16 -7.63
N GLU A 28 0.75 -12.72 -8.50
CA GLU A 28 0.86 -12.50 -9.94
C GLU A 28 0.17 -11.21 -10.39
N ALA A 29 0.71 -10.61 -11.44
CA ALA A 29 0.13 -9.41 -12.06
C ALA A 29 -1.25 -9.70 -12.66
N GLY A 30 -2.09 -8.67 -12.72
CA GLY A 30 -3.38 -8.75 -13.40
C GLY A 30 -4.46 -9.53 -12.64
N LYS A 31 -4.25 -9.78 -11.35
CA LYS A 31 -5.20 -10.53 -10.52
C LYS A 31 -5.51 -9.80 -9.23
N ILE A 32 -6.67 -10.08 -8.67
CA ILE A 32 -7.03 -9.65 -7.33
C ILE A 32 -6.77 -10.83 -6.40
N HIS A 33 -5.93 -10.60 -5.39
CA HIS A 33 -5.58 -11.64 -4.42
C HIS A 33 -6.26 -11.35 -3.08
N GLY A 34 -7.01 -12.32 -2.60
CA GLY A 34 -7.66 -12.24 -1.28
C GLY A 34 -6.77 -12.85 -0.20
N ILE A 35 -6.61 -12.12 0.89
CA ILE A 35 -5.87 -12.61 2.06
C ILE A 35 -6.87 -12.74 3.19
N VAL A 36 -7.08 -13.96 3.66
CA VAL A 36 -8.05 -14.26 4.70
C VAL A 36 -7.35 -14.69 5.98
N GLY A 37 -7.95 -14.32 7.10
CA GLY A 37 -7.46 -14.66 8.42
C GLY A 37 -8.21 -13.86 9.48
N ASN A 38 -8.12 -14.31 10.71
CA ASN A 38 -8.72 -13.61 11.84
C ASN A 38 -7.97 -12.32 12.17
N ASN A 39 -8.61 -11.43 12.91
CA ASN A 39 -7.94 -10.26 13.45
C ASN A 39 -6.76 -10.73 14.31
N GLY A 40 -5.61 -10.08 14.13
CA GLY A 40 -4.39 -10.48 14.82
C GLY A 40 -3.59 -11.59 14.14
N SER A 41 -4.01 -12.06 12.95
CA SER A 41 -3.30 -13.12 12.20
C SER A 41 -2.09 -12.61 11.42
N GLY A 42 -1.75 -11.33 11.52
CA GLY A 42 -0.59 -10.76 10.85
C GLY A 42 -0.87 -10.13 9.49
N LYS A 43 -2.11 -10.08 9.03
CA LYS A 43 -2.45 -9.49 7.72
C LYS A 43 -1.98 -8.05 7.58
N THR A 44 -2.29 -7.22 8.57
CA THR A 44 -1.89 -5.81 8.58
C THR A 44 -0.37 -5.68 8.63
N VAL A 45 0.29 -6.49 9.45
CA VAL A 45 1.76 -6.49 9.55
C VAL A 45 2.40 -6.88 8.22
N MET A 46 1.86 -7.91 7.56
CA MET A 46 2.35 -8.32 6.24
C MET A 46 2.21 -7.18 5.21
N MET A 47 1.06 -6.52 5.18
CA MET A 47 0.85 -5.39 4.27
C MET A 47 1.79 -4.23 4.56
N LYS A 48 2.06 -3.93 5.82
CA LYS A 48 3.02 -2.90 6.20
C LYS A 48 4.44 -3.25 5.77
N CYS A 49 4.81 -4.52 5.80
CA CYS A 49 6.11 -4.97 5.28
C CYS A 49 6.18 -4.82 3.76
N ILE A 50 5.10 -5.14 3.04
CA ILE A 50 5.05 -5.00 1.58
C ILE A 50 5.21 -3.55 1.16
N CYS A 51 4.56 -2.62 1.84
CA CYS A 51 4.63 -1.21 1.45
C CYS A 51 5.81 -0.44 2.04
N GLY A 52 6.65 -1.09 2.84
CA GLY A 52 7.85 -0.47 3.38
C GLY A 52 7.68 0.26 4.71
N PHE A 53 6.49 0.21 5.32
CA PHE A 53 6.25 0.84 6.62
C PHE A 53 6.90 0.11 7.78
N LEU A 54 7.13 -1.19 7.62
CA LEU A 54 7.82 -2.02 8.61
C LEU A 54 8.93 -2.79 7.92
N GLN A 55 10.05 -2.93 8.62
CA GLN A 55 11.16 -3.78 8.17
C GLN A 55 10.92 -5.20 8.66
N PRO A 56 11.09 -6.23 7.80
CA PRO A 56 11.04 -7.61 8.26
C PRO A 56 12.11 -7.90 9.31
N THR A 57 11.80 -8.77 10.26
CA THR A 57 12.82 -9.31 11.18
C THR A 57 13.73 -10.24 10.42
N GLU A 58 13.17 -11.09 9.54
CA GLU A 58 13.88 -11.96 8.63
C GLU A 58 13.14 -12.01 7.30
N GLY A 59 13.87 -12.42 6.26
CA GLY A 59 13.29 -12.57 4.94
C GLY A 59 13.30 -11.29 4.13
N ARG A 60 12.65 -11.34 2.98
CA ARG A 60 12.68 -10.27 1.99
C ARG A 60 11.31 -10.07 1.37
N VAL A 61 11.06 -8.83 0.93
CA VAL A 61 9.87 -8.46 0.16
C VAL A 61 10.35 -7.85 -1.15
N TRP A 62 9.84 -8.36 -2.25
CA TRP A 62 10.11 -7.85 -3.59
C TRP A 62 8.81 -7.29 -4.18
N VAL A 63 8.88 -6.08 -4.72
CA VAL A 63 7.78 -5.46 -5.44
C VAL A 63 8.30 -4.98 -6.78
N ASN A 64 7.71 -5.47 -7.87
CA ASN A 64 8.14 -5.16 -9.24
C ASN A 64 9.66 -5.36 -9.41
N TYR A 65 10.18 -6.51 -8.92
CA TYR A 65 11.59 -6.92 -9.02
C TYR A 65 12.57 -6.05 -8.23
N LYS A 66 12.07 -5.20 -7.34
CA LYS A 66 12.92 -4.39 -6.45
C LYS A 66 12.68 -4.79 -5.00
N GLN A 67 13.76 -4.97 -4.26
CA GLN A 67 13.68 -5.34 -2.86
C GLN A 67 13.32 -4.13 -2.02
N VAL A 68 12.21 -4.24 -1.29
CA VAL A 68 11.75 -3.19 -0.38
C VAL A 68 12.68 -3.13 0.83
N GLY A 69 13.15 -1.93 1.16
CA GLY A 69 14.08 -1.71 2.24
C GLY A 69 15.55 -1.80 1.82
N LYS A 70 15.84 -2.16 0.57
CA LYS A 70 17.21 -2.22 0.03
C LYS A 70 17.33 -1.45 -1.28
N ASP A 71 16.57 -1.86 -2.30
CA ASP A 71 16.59 -1.18 -3.61
C ASP A 71 15.72 0.08 -3.58
N VAL A 72 14.63 0.03 -2.84
CA VAL A 72 13.70 1.15 -2.63
C VAL A 72 13.25 1.13 -1.17
N ASP A 73 13.01 2.30 -0.59
CA ASP A 73 12.44 2.40 0.75
C ASP A 73 10.94 2.09 0.74
N PHE A 74 10.26 2.59 -0.29
CA PHE A 74 8.82 2.37 -0.51
C PHE A 74 8.61 1.98 -1.96
N PRO A 75 7.73 0.98 -2.23
CA PRO A 75 7.43 0.61 -3.60
C PRO A 75 6.81 1.78 -4.37
N PRO A 76 7.33 2.16 -5.55
CA PRO A 76 6.67 3.13 -6.40
C PRO A 76 5.40 2.51 -7.02
N ASP A 77 4.49 3.35 -7.50
CA ASP A 77 3.26 2.90 -8.17
C ASP A 77 2.35 2.03 -7.30
N MET A 78 2.41 2.18 -5.99
CA MET A 78 1.57 1.43 -5.06
C MET A 78 0.67 2.37 -4.29
N GLY A 79 -0.64 2.07 -4.31
CA GLY A 79 -1.60 2.69 -3.42
C GLY A 79 -1.92 1.73 -2.28
N ILE A 80 -2.13 2.24 -1.08
CA ILE A 80 -2.41 1.39 0.07
C ILE A 80 -3.44 2.03 0.99
N ILE A 81 -4.34 1.19 1.49
CA ILE A 81 -5.28 1.54 2.55
C ILE A 81 -5.12 0.46 3.62
N ILE A 82 -4.66 0.85 4.81
CA ILE A 82 -4.51 -0.05 5.94
C ILE A 82 -5.51 0.35 7.01
N GLU A 83 -6.43 -0.55 7.32
CA GLU A 83 -7.49 -0.39 8.33
C GLU A 83 -8.47 0.74 7.98
N THR A 84 -8.01 1.98 7.93
CA THR A 84 -8.81 3.14 7.55
C THR A 84 -8.08 3.95 6.49
N PRO A 85 -8.80 4.64 5.59
CA PRO A 85 -8.15 5.54 4.64
C PRO A 85 -7.37 6.63 5.37
N GLY A 86 -6.14 6.87 4.95
CA GLY A 86 -5.26 7.89 5.53
C GLY A 86 -5.53 9.28 4.99
N PHE A 87 -6.80 9.64 4.77
CA PHE A 87 -7.16 10.97 4.29
C PHE A 87 -7.14 12.01 5.42
N LEU A 88 -6.77 13.24 5.05
CA LEU A 88 -6.87 14.36 5.96
C LEU A 88 -8.33 14.82 6.02
N PRO A 89 -8.99 14.73 7.19
CA PRO A 89 -10.43 14.93 7.26
C PRO A 89 -10.89 16.37 6.98
N ASN A 90 -10.03 17.35 7.18
CA ASN A 90 -10.37 18.78 6.97
C ASN A 90 -10.25 19.21 5.50
N LEU A 91 -9.71 18.37 4.63
CA LEU A 91 -9.51 18.70 3.23
C LEU A 91 -10.51 17.99 2.34
N SER A 92 -10.78 18.54 1.15
CA SER A 92 -11.63 17.90 0.15
C SER A 92 -10.96 16.63 -0.41
N GLY A 93 -11.74 15.80 -1.10
CA GLY A 93 -11.21 14.62 -1.78
C GLY A 93 -10.14 14.99 -2.80
N ARG A 94 -10.36 16.06 -3.59
CA ARG A 94 -9.38 16.52 -4.57
C ARG A 94 -8.07 16.95 -3.89
N LYS A 95 -8.13 17.71 -2.82
CA LYS A 95 -6.94 18.16 -2.08
C LYS A 95 -6.17 16.98 -1.49
N ASN A 96 -6.86 15.98 -0.95
CA ASN A 96 -6.23 14.77 -0.46
C ASN A 96 -5.45 14.07 -1.56
N LEU A 97 -6.06 13.89 -2.75
CA LEU A 97 -5.40 13.23 -3.87
C LEU A 97 -4.22 14.06 -4.41
N GLU A 98 -4.35 15.37 -4.46
CA GLU A 98 -3.25 16.26 -4.89
C GLU A 98 -2.04 16.12 -3.98
N LEU A 99 -2.24 16.07 -2.66
CA LEU A 99 -1.14 15.89 -1.71
C LEU A 99 -0.46 14.53 -1.89
N LEU A 100 -1.24 13.46 -2.06
CA LEU A 100 -0.68 12.13 -2.29
C LEU A 100 0.09 12.06 -3.61
N ALA A 101 -0.45 12.65 -4.67
CA ALA A 101 0.20 12.67 -5.98
C ALA A 101 1.50 13.47 -5.94
N ALA A 102 1.55 14.56 -5.18
CA ALA A 102 2.73 15.39 -5.04
C ALA A 102 3.91 14.63 -4.42
N LEU A 103 3.66 13.68 -3.53
CA LEU A 103 4.70 12.85 -2.92
C LEU A 103 5.43 12.00 -3.95
N GLN A 104 4.74 11.51 -4.97
CA GLN A 104 5.33 10.66 -6.01
C GLN A 104 5.71 11.42 -7.27
N LYS A 105 5.17 12.62 -7.47
CA LYS A 105 5.43 13.49 -8.63
C LYS A 105 5.09 12.85 -9.97
N LYS A 106 4.15 11.91 -10.00
CA LYS A 106 3.78 11.16 -11.21
C LYS A 106 2.46 11.58 -11.83
N ILE A 107 1.57 12.16 -11.04
CA ILE A 107 0.20 12.44 -11.45
C ILE A 107 -0.07 13.93 -11.28
N GLY A 108 -0.58 14.54 -12.33
CA GLY A 108 -0.95 15.96 -12.32
C GLY A 108 -2.42 16.17 -11.92
N VAL A 109 -2.78 17.44 -11.76
CA VAL A 109 -4.12 17.85 -11.36
C VAL A 109 -5.19 17.37 -12.32
N GLU A 110 -4.92 17.36 -13.62
CA GLU A 110 -5.90 16.91 -14.62
C GLU A 110 -6.24 15.43 -14.48
N THR A 111 -5.26 14.59 -14.20
CA THR A 111 -5.50 13.16 -13.97
C THR A 111 -6.35 12.95 -12.72
N ILE A 112 -6.12 13.71 -11.67
CA ILE A 112 -6.91 13.65 -10.44
C ILE A 112 -8.36 14.05 -10.74
N ARG A 113 -8.58 15.14 -11.48
CA ARG A 113 -9.92 15.58 -11.85
C ARG A 113 -10.67 14.52 -12.65
N LYS A 114 -10.01 13.93 -13.65
CA LYS A 114 -10.59 12.85 -14.47
C LYS A 114 -10.94 11.63 -13.64
N THR A 115 -10.09 11.27 -12.68
CA THR A 115 -10.33 10.13 -11.80
C THR A 115 -11.55 10.37 -10.90
N LEU A 116 -11.66 11.54 -10.32
CA LEU A 116 -12.82 11.91 -9.50
C LEU A 116 -14.11 11.84 -10.30
N ILE A 117 -14.13 12.38 -11.52
CA ILE A 117 -15.29 12.32 -12.41
C ILE A 117 -15.63 10.87 -12.75
N ARG A 118 -14.62 10.03 -13.03
CA ARG A 118 -14.81 8.62 -13.38
C ARG A 118 -15.52 7.84 -12.27
N VAL A 119 -15.25 8.14 -11.01
CA VAL A 119 -15.91 7.47 -9.87
C VAL A 119 -17.16 8.19 -9.39
N GLY A 120 -17.63 9.20 -10.12
CA GLY A 120 -18.88 9.89 -9.82
C GLY A 120 -18.77 11.02 -8.80
N LEU A 121 -17.57 11.51 -8.56
CA LEU A 121 -17.35 12.63 -7.63
C LEU A 121 -17.11 13.93 -8.39
N ASP A 122 -17.59 15.05 -7.81
CA ASP A 122 -17.34 16.37 -8.35
C ASP A 122 -15.92 16.82 -7.97
N PRO A 123 -15.02 17.04 -8.97
CA PRO A 123 -13.65 17.45 -8.69
C PRO A 123 -13.55 18.87 -8.11
N ASP A 124 -14.59 19.68 -8.26
CA ASP A 124 -14.61 21.05 -7.73
C ASP A 124 -15.29 21.16 -6.37
N MET A 125 -15.76 20.05 -5.82
CA MET A 125 -16.36 20.01 -4.49
C MET A 125 -15.32 20.38 -3.44
N LYS A 126 -15.63 21.39 -2.65
CA LYS A 126 -14.74 21.88 -1.58
C LYS A 126 -15.06 21.30 -0.21
N LYS A 127 -16.08 20.44 -0.15
CA LYS A 127 -16.50 19.82 1.09
C LYS A 127 -15.40 18.91 1.65
N PRO A 128 -15.05 19.02 2.94
CA PRO A 128 -14.11 18.10 3.58
C PRO A 128 -14.60 16.66 3.55
N VAL A 129 -13.66 15.72 3.62
CA VAL A 129 -13.96 14.26 3.58
C VAL A 129 -14.51 13.73 4.90
N SER A 130 -14.39 14.48 5.99
CA SER A 130 -14.95 14.08 7.30
C SER A 130 -16.44 14.38 7.42
#